data_7d7152f505a2c615405ac8177bd578f7
#
_entry.id   7d7152f505a2c615405ac8177bd578f7
#
_cell.length_a   1.000
_cell.length_b   1.000
_cell.length_c   1.000
_cell.angle_alpha   90.00
_cell.angle_beta   90.00
_cell.angle_gamma   90.00
#
_symmetry.space_group_name_H-M   'P 1'
#
loop_
_entity.id
_entity.type
_entity.pdbx_description
1 polymer ?
#
loop_
_entity_poly.entity_id
_entity_poly.type
_entity_poly.pdbx_seq_one_letter_code
_entity_poly.pdbx_strand_id
1 'polypeptide(L)'
;MRRLLTFVVMAGAALAGAQEAPPLATEKDKLSYAMGMDLGAQLQARSVEIDPAVFGRGLADALSGGKTLLTTEEAKAVIAELQKAMIVKRAEAARLAGEKNKAEGAAFLAANGTKEGVVTLPSGLQ
;
A
#
# COMPACT_ATOMS: atom_id res chain seq x y z
N MET A 1 -11.75 -7.09 -71.27
CA MET A 1 -11.46 -5.92 -70.39
C MET A 1 -11.74 -6.33 -68.97
N ARG A 2 -10.68 -6.76 -68.25
CA ARG A 2 -10.78 -7.18 -66.83
C ARG A 2 -10.19 -6.03 -65.98
N ARG A 3 -11.07 -5.37 -65.20
CA ARG A 3 -10.65 -4.33 -64.25
C ARG A 3 -10.27 -5.01 -62.92
N LEU A 4 -8.98 -4.98 -62.57
CA LEU A 4 -8.50 -5.33 -61.24
C LEU A 4 -8.85 -4.19 -60.28
N LEU A 5 -9.65 -4.47 -59.27
CA LEU A 5 -9.81 -3.60 -58.09
C LEU A 5 -8.73 -3.97 -57.07
N THR A 6 -7.79 -3.05 -56.87
CA THR A 6 -6.80 -3.15 -55.82
C THR A 6 -7.40 -2.64 -54.52
N PHE A 7 -7.61 -3.55 -53.56
CA PHE A 7 -8.04 -3.21 -52.20
C PHE A 7 -6.79 -2.78 -51.39
N VAL A 8 -6.69 -1.49 -51.11
CA VAL A 8 -5.71 -0.97 -50.15
C VAL A 8 -6.26 -1.12 -48.74
N VAL A 9 -5.74 -2.08 -47.99
CA VAL A 9 -6.00 -2.20 -46.55
C VAL A 9 -5.12 -1.20 -45.81
N MET A 10 -5.69 -0.08 -45.38
CA MET A 10 -5.06 0.84 -44.46
C MET A 10 -5.11 0.22 -43.06
N ALA A 11 -3.97 -0.30 -42.59
CA ALA A 11 -3.74 -0.67 -41.20
C ALA A 11 -3.60 0.62 -40.36
N GLY A 12 -4.68 1.05 -39.74
CA GLY A 12 -4.67 2.12 -38.76
C GLY A 12 -4.01 1.62 -37.47
N ALA A 13 -2.73 1.96 -37.25
CA ALA A 13 -2.10 1.81 -35.95
C ALA A 13 -2.75 2.80 -34.98
N ALA A 14 -3.60 2.32 -34.09
CA ALA A 14 -4.09 3.09 -32.96
C ALA A 14 -2.91 3.32 -31.99
N LEU A 15 -2.29 4.50 -32.09
CA LEU A 15 -1.44 5.04 -31.03
C LEU A 15 -2.33 5.21 -29.80
N ALA A 16 -2.19 4.32 -28.82
CA ALA A 16 -2.68 4.52 -27.47
C ALA A 16 -1.89 5.69 -26.86
N GLY A 17 -2.34 6.91 -27.14
CA GLY A 17 -1.85 8.10 -26.49
C GLY A 17 -2.10 7.98 -24.98
N ALA A 18 -1.07 8.08 -24.17
CA ALA A 18 -1.22 8.32 -22.75
C ALA A 18 -2.08 9.58 -22.61
N GLN A 19 -3.32 9.41 -22.16
CA GLN A 19 -4.22 10.52 -21.91
C GLN A 19 -3.67 11.25 -20.70
N GLU A 20 -3.06 12.43 -20.92
CA GLU A 20 -2.67 13.31 -19.81
C GLU A 20 -3.89 13.54 -18.92
N ALA A 21 -3.72 13.30 -17.63
CA ALA A 21 -4.79 13.50 -16.66
C ALA A 21 -5.26 14.97 -16.74
N PRO A 22 -6.57 15.24 -16.74
CA PRO A 22 -7.07 16.61 -16.83
C PRO A 22 -6.51 17.44 -15.65
N PRO A 23 -6.18 18.72 -15.89
CA PRO A 23 -5.67 19.58 -14.82
C PRO A 23 -6.69 19.73 -13.71
N LEU A 24 -6.21 19.83 -12.45
CA LEU A 24 -7.05 20.09 -11.28
C LEU A 24 -7.56 21.53 -11.32
N ALA A 25 -8.63 21.76 -12.03
CA ALA A 25 -9.13 23.11 -12.35
C ALA A 25 -9.96 23.73 -11.23
N THR A 26 -10.65 22.92 -10.44
CA THR A 26 -11.53 23.39 -9.37
C THR A 26 -11.01 23.03 -7.99
N GLU A 27 -11.47 23.73 -6.96
CA GLU A 27 -11.16 23.36 -5.56
C GLU A 27 -11.67 21.96 -5.21
N LYS A 28 -12.78 21.54 -5.81
CA LYS A 28 -13.30 20.18 -5.68
C LYS A 28 -12.34 19.14 -6.25
N ASP A 29 -11.73 19.43 -7.41
CA ASP A 29 -10.76 18.51 -8.03
C ASP A 29 -9.52 18.38 -7.16
N LYS A 30 -9.01 19.52 -6.67
CA LYS A 30 -7.85 19.54 -5.77
C LYS A 30 -8.11 18.79 -4.47
N LEU A 31 -9.28 18.99 -3.85
CA LEU A 31 -9.69 18.27 -2.64
C LEU A 31 -9.78 16.76 -2.90
N SER A 32 -10.44 16.36 -3.99
CA SER A 32 -10.60 14.94 -4.35
C SER A 32 -9.26 14.27 -4.57
N TYR A 33 -8.35 14.94 -5.27
CA TYR A 33 -7.01 14.44 -5.52
C TYR A 33 -6.18 14.35 -4.23
N ALA A 34 -6.24 15.39 -3.38
CA ALA A 34 -5.54 15.40 -2.09
C ALA A 34 -6.00 14.27 -1.16
N MET A 35 -7.31 14.00 -1.11
CA MET A 35 -7.84 12.86 -0.35
C MET A 35 -7.32 11.52 -0.90
N GLY A 36 -7.23 11.39 -2.22
CA GLY A 36 -6.64 10.22 -2.87
C GLY A 36 -5.17 10.04 -2.51
N MET A 37 -4.38 11.13 -2.52
CA MET A 37 -2.97 11.10 -2.12
C MET A 37 -2.79 10.69 -0.66
N ASP A 38 -3.58 11.27 0.26
CA ASP A 38 -3.51 10.95 1.69
C ASP A 38 -3.83 9.48 1.95
N LEU A 39 -4.92 8.98 1.37
CA LEU A 39 -5.31 7.58 1.49
C LEU A 39 -4.24 6.64 0.89
N GLY A 40 -3.72 6.98 -0.29
CA GLY A 40 -2.65 6.21 -0.94
C GLY A 40 -1.40 6.11 -0.06
N ALA A 41 -0.98 7.22 0.55
CA ALA A 41 0.15 7.23 1.48
C ALA A 41 -0.10 6.37 2.73
N GLN A 42 -1.32 6.41 3.29
CA GLN A 42 -1.68 5.56 4.44
C GLN A 42 -1.68 4.07 4.10
N LEU A 43 -2.19 3.69 2.93
CA LEU A 43 -2.19 2.30 2.47
C LEU A 43 -0.76 1.80 2.26
N GLN A 44 0.09 2.61 1.62
CA GLN A 44 1.50 2.32 1.40
C GLN A 44 2.25 2.15 2.73
N ALA A 45 2.07 3.07 3.67
CA ALA A 45 2.72 3.00 4.99
C ALA A 45 2.33 1.74 5.77
N ARG A 46 1.15 1.21 5.53
CA ARG A 46 0.66 -0.04 6.14
C ARG A 46 0.97 -1.28 5.31
N SER A 47 1.63 -1.13 4.15
CA SER A 47 1.88 -2.22 3.19
C SER A 47 0.60 -2.95 2.78
N VAL A 48 -0.48 -2.19 2.55
CA VAL A 48 -1.76 -2.69 2.03
C VAL A 48 -1.74 -2.52 0.52
N GLU A 49 -1.77 -3.64 -0.19
CA GLU A 49 -1.83 -3.66 -1.64
C GLU A 49 -3.29 -3.60 -2.09
N ILE A 50 -3.60 -2.69 -2.98
CA ILE A 50 -4.92 -2.54 -3.60
C ILE A 50 -4.78 -2.31 -5.10
N ASP A 51 -5.80 -2.66 -5.86
CA ASP A 51 -5.96 -2.24 -7.25
C ASP A 51 -6.65 -0.86 -7.25
N PRO A 52 -5.99 0.22 -7.73
CA PRO A 52 -6.56 1.56 -7.71
C PRO A 52 -7.81 1.71 -8.57
N ALA A 53 -7.93 0.95 -9.66
CA ALA A 53 -9.11 1.01 -10.54
C ALA A 53 -10.32 0.36 -9.87
N VAL A 54 -10.14 -0.80 -9.25
CA VAL A 54 -11.20 -1.49 -8.49
C VAL A 54 -11.60 -0.67 -7.26
N PHE A 55 -10.61 -0.08 -6.56
CA PHE A 55 -10.87 0.82 -5.43
C PHE A 55 -11.69 2.04 -5.85
N GLY A 56 -11.29 2.72 -6.94
CA GLY A 56 -12.01 3.87 -7.48
C GLY A 56 -13.44 3.53 -7.87
N ARG A 57 -13.67 2.34 -8.44
CA ARG A 57 -15.01 1.85 -8.74
C ARG A 57 -15.84 1.65 -7.47
N GLY A 58 -15.31 0.99 -6.46
CA GLY A 58 -16.02 0.80 -5.19
C GLY A 58 -16.39 2.12 -4.51
N LEU A 59 -15.49 3.12 -4.58
CA LEU A 59 -15.75 4.47 -4.09
C LEU A 59 -16.88 5.14 -4.88
N ALA A 60 -16.86 5.07 -6.21
CA ALA A 60 -17.90 5.63 -7.07
C ALA A 60 -19.27 4.97 -6.82
N ASP A 61 -19.31 3.64 -6.71
CA ASP A 61 -20.52 2.89 -6.42
C ASP A 61 -21.13 3.32 -5.06
N ALA A 62 -20.28 3.47 -4.04
CA ALA A 62 -20.71 3.89 -2.71
C ALA A 62 -21.24 5.34 -2.70
N LEU A 63 -20.57 6.26 -3.39
CA LEU A 63 -20.97 7.68 -3.46
C LEU A 63 -22.25 7.90 -4.26
N SER A 64 -22.52 7.06 -5.26
CA SER A 64 -23.73 7.15 -6.08
C SER A 64 -25.00 6.67 -5.35
N GLY A 65 -24.85 5.97 -4.23
CA GLY A 65 -25.96 5.32 -3.53
C GLY A 65 -26.61 4.18 -4.32
N GLY A 66 -25.93 3.72 -5.38
CA GLY A 66 -26.41 2.65 -6.25
C GLY A 66 -26.13 1.25 -5.69
N LYS A 67 -26.32 0.25 -6.57
CA LYS A 67 -26.03 -1.14 -6.23
C LYS A 67 -24.52 -1.37 -6.25
N THR A 68 -23.97 -1.77 -5.10
CA THR A 68 -22.57 -2.20 -4.98
C THR A 68 -22.37 -3.67 -5.38
N LEU A 69 -21.14 -4.05 -5.75
CA LEU A 69 -20.81 -5.44 -6.11
C LEU A 69 -20.71 -6.37 -4.90
N LEU A 70 -20.41 -5.80 -3.74
CA LEU A 70 -20.40 -6.49 -2.44
C LEU A 70 -21.49 -5.92 -1.57
N THR A 71 -22.09 -6.77 -0.76
CA THR A 71 -22.93 -6.33 0.36
C THR A 71 -22.07 -5.68 1.44
N THR A 72 -22.70 -4.94 2.33
CA THR A 72 -22.02 -4.35 3.49
C THR A 72 -21.37 -5.41 4.37
N GLU A 73 -22.00 -6.55 4.52
CA GLU A 73 -21.53 -7.68 5.33
C GLU A 73 -20.30 -8.34 4.69
N GLU A 74 -20.33 -8.58 3.39
CA GLU A 74 -19.18 -9.11 2.64
C GLU A 74 -17.99 -8.14 2.70
N ALA A 75 -18.22 -6.86 2.51
CA ALA A 75 -17.16 -5.84 2.60
C ALA A 75 -16.53 -5.81 4.01
N LYS A 76 -17.35 -5.84 5.07
CA LYS A 76 -16.87 -5.94 6.46
C LYS A 76 -16.05 -7.20 6.70
N ALA A 77 -16.47 -8.34 6.18
CA ALA A 77 -15.74 -9.59 6.32
C ALA A 77 -14.35 -9.52 5.69
N VAL A 78 -14.24 -9.02 4.46
CA VAL A 78 -12.96 -8.84 3.77
C VAL A 78 -12.02 -7.90 4.55
N ILE A 79 -12.56 -6.78 5.04
CA ILE A 79 -11.77 -5.82 5.84
C ILE A 79 -11.34 -6.44 7.18
N ALA A 80 -12.18 -7.24 7.83
CA ALA A 80 -11.83 -7.91 9.07
C ALA A 80 -10.68 -8.92 8.88
N GLU A 81 -10.68 -9.67 7.78
CA GLU A 81 -9.57 -10.58 7.46
C GLU A 81 -8.25 -9.82 7.20
N LEU A 82 -8.30 -8.70 6.50
CA LEU A 82 -7.13 -7.83 6.35
C LEU A 82 -6.60 -7.35 7.71
N GLN A 83 -7.49 -6.92 8.61
CA GLN A 83 -7.10 -6.45 9.94
C GLN A 83 -6.43 -7.56 10.76
N LYS A 84 -6.97 -8.79 10.73
CA LYS A 84 -6.35 -9.95 11.39
C LYS A 84 -4.95 -10.22 10.83
N ALA A 85 -4.80 -10.25 9.50
CA ALA A 85 -3.51 -10.47 8.86
C ALA A 85 -2.48 -9.39 9.26
N MET A 86 -2.92 -8.12 9.36
CA MET A 86 -2.04 -7.03 9.79
C MET A 86 -1.62 -7.14 11.26
N ILE A 87 -2.51 -7.61 12.15
CA ILE A 87 -2.17 -7.87 13.56
C ILE A 87 -1.10 -8.95 13.67
N VAL A 88 -1.28 -10.07 12.96
CA VAL A 88 -0.31 -11.17 12.94
C VAL A 88 1.05 -10.68 12.40
N LYS A 89 1.06 -9.94 11.29
CA LYS A 89 2.29 -9.39 10.70
C LYS A 89 3.03 -8.45 11.66
N ARG A 90 2.28 -7.59 12.38
CA ARG A 90 2.88 -6.69 13.39
C ARG A 90 3.45 -7.44 14.58
N ALA A 91 2.72 -8.44 15.09
CA ALA A 91 3.19 -9.27 16.21
C ALA A 91 4.48 -10.00 15.84
N GLU A 92 4.58 -10.57 14.65
CA GLU A 92 5.79 -11.23 14.18
C GLU A 92 6.96 -10.26 13.99
N ALA A 93 6.72 -9.09 13.40
CA ALA A 93 7.74 -8.05 13.26
C ALA A 93 8.25 -7.58 14.64
N ALA A 94 7.36 -7.39 15.61
CA ALA A 94 7.73 -7.01 16.97
C ALA A 94 8.54 -8.11 17.67
N ARG A 95 8.18 -9.40 17.48
CA ARG A 95 8.93 -10.54 18.02
C ARG A 95 10.36 -10.57 17.47
N LEU A 96 10.50 -10.49 16.12
CA LEU A 96 11.81 -10.48 15.47
C LEU A 96 12.67 -9.29 15.88
N ALA A 97 12.08 -8.10 15.98
CA ALA A 97 12.77 -6.92 16.47
C ALA A 97 13.21 -7.08 17.94
N GLY A 98 12.37 -7.67 18.78
CA GLY A 98 12.69 -7.97 20.18
C GLY A 98 13.85 -8.96 20.33
N GLU A 99 13.88 -10.02 19.53
CA GLU A 99 14.97 -10.99 19.51
C GLU A 99 16.29 -10.35 19.06
N LYS A 100 16.24 -9.55 18.00
CA LYS A 100 17.39 -8.79 17.51
C LYS A 100 17.93 -7.82 18.59
N ASN A 101 17.05 -7.02 19.18
CA ASN A 101 17.43 -6.06 20.21
C ASN A 101 18.03 -6.76 21.45
N LYS A 102 17.46 -7.92 21.83
CA LYS A 102 18.00 -8.73 22.95
C LYS A 102 19.41 -9.24 22.63
N ALA A 103 19.64 -9.74 21.42
CA ALA A 103 20.95 -10.23 21.01
C ALA A 103 21.99 -9.10 20.93
N GLU A 104 21.61 -7.96 20.33
CA GLU A 104 22.47 -6.76 20.24
C GLU A 104 22.77 -6.18 21.63
N GLY A 105 21.77 -6.11 22.50
CA GLY A 105 21.93 -5.65 23.89
C GLY A 105 22.88 -6.55 24.69
N ALA A 106 22.74 -7.88 24.57
CA ALA A 106 23.63 -8.84 25.22
C ALA A 106 25.09 -8.69 24.72
N ALA A 107 25.28 -8.56 23.41
CA ALA A 107 26.60 -8.34 22.82
C ALA A 107 27.21 -7.00 23.27
N PHE A 108 26.42 -5.94 23.33
CA PHE A 108 26.85 -4.63 23.81
C PHE A 108 27.29 -4.72 25.26
N LEU A 109 26.50 -5.31 26.15
CA LEU A 109 26.84 -5.43 27.60
C LEU A 109 28.08 -6.29 27.82
N ALA A 110 28.24 -7.40 27.08
CA ALA A 110 29.43 -8.23 27.13
C ALA A 110 30.68 -7.44 26.73
N ALA A 111 30.61 -6.69 25.63
CA ALA A 111 31.73 -5.86 25.16
C ALA A 111 31.99 -4.67 26.10
N ASN A 112 30.94 -4.05 26.67
CA ASN A 112 31.08 -2.90 27.54
C ASN A 112 31.66 -3.28 28.89
N GLY A 113 31.30 -4.43 29.45
CA GLY A 113 31.80 -4.92 30.73
C GLY A 113 33.31 -5.24 30.75
N THR A 114 33.95 -5.33 29.57
CA THR A 114 35.41 -5.52 29.47
C THR A 114 36.20 -4.22 29.40
N LYS A 115 35.53 -3.08 29.35
CA LYS A 115 36.19 -1.76 29.24
C LYS A 115 36.72 -1.30 30.60
N GLU A 116 37.86 -0.64 30.58
CA GLU A 116 38.45 -0.02 31.76
C GLU A 116 37.48 1.00 32.39
N GLY A 117 37.32 0.94 33.73
CA GLY A 117 36.42 1.82 34.46
C GLY A 117 34.96 1.38 34.49
N VAL A 118 34.57 0.33 33.79
CA VAL A 118 33.21 -0.22 33.84
C VAL A 118 33.10 -1.25 34.98
N VAL A 119 32.14 -1.03 35.88
CA VAL A 119 31.81 -1.95 36.97
C VAL A 119 30.46 -2.61 36.64
N THR A 120 30.42 -3.94 36.61
CA THR A 120 29.19 -4.68 36.42
C THR A 120 28.64 -5.14 37.77
N LEU A 121 27.42 -4.70 38.09
CA LEU A 121 26.72 -5.08 39.32
C LEU A 121 26.08 -6.47 39.21
N PRO A 122 25.73 -7.14 40.33
CA PRO A 122 25.03 -8.42 40.31
C PRO A 122 23.69 -8.41 39.56
N SER A 123 23.08 -7.24 39.44
CA SER A 123 21.86 -7.02 38.68
C SER A 123 22.06 -7.00 37.14
N GLY A 124 23.34 -6.99 36.69
CA GLY A 124 23.71 -6.82 35.28
C GLY A 124 23.80 -5.36 34.81
N LEU A 125 23.56 -4.41 35.72
CA LEU A 125 23.78 -2.99 35.44
C LEU A 125 25.28 -2.69 35.35
N GLN A 126 25.67 -1.89 34.37
CA GLN A 126 27.04 -1.47 34.11
C GLN A 126 27.17 0.04 34.25
#